data_efba6c787a5ea0d6f12344827ddb5504
#
_entry.id   efba6c787a5ea0d6f12344827ddb5504
#
_cell.length_a   1.000
_cell.length_b   1.000
_cell.length_c   1.000
_cell.angle_alpha   90.00
_cell.angle_beta   90.00
_cell.angle_gamma   90.00
#
_symmetry.space_group_name_H-M   'P 1'
#
loop_
_entity.id
_entity.type
_entity.pdbx_description
1 polymer ?
#
loop_
_entity_poly.entity_id
_entity_poly.type
_entity_poly.pdbx_seq_one_letter_code
_entity_poly.pdbx_strand_id
1 'polypeptide(L)'
;MLAPLLLVSALNLGAAPDPLAGPRAEAQALVLIQQTLQWYTATVGETSIQAETYLGHDRLFSKETIARFRKAAKEKGISADERRAREYFQAYLAGEYLSQSTAKYDDKAQNAALQATVRLPWMKDPVPYKQLDLIVADEKDAGRRAEIEKARSEIQKTALNPILAEKEATAQRLARELGYRSYVELSEESRRAQLRPFMVEGKRFLDATDAMFKELVAEVSQRELGIPAAQLRRSDFNRLFKAPRHERFFPADIAVPSFKAFLGGMGIDFKTVAGTEVRVDDAVNPLKEPRAACWGIRVPSDVRVNVKPLPGLDSLGVFFHEGGHAVMFANTTTKVWEFQQLGPGALTEGLGETFRYAWADPVWLRRYRSFVQAHNAEAKRNDPLMSDQDIRELSRLQILYQLYYLRRYAYAKLVYESVLHGGSPSLWKGIYDRPTSDPMALYRDVFSTAYAVPMDESDALRFRTDVDDTFYSLDYARSFALAHLMSEGMRAKFGADWYGSPEAGKLIRTIVAEGNKTEAEDVAKLFGVPFDLRPAEARLRRLVAE
;
A
#
# COMPACT_ATOMS: atom_id res chain seq x y z
N MET A 1 15.02 -21.84 27.51
CA MET A 1 15.16 -21.12 28.80
C MET A 1 15.13 -19.62 28.44
N LEU A 2 13.97 -18.99 28.57
CA LEU A 2 13.78 -17.55 28.38
C LEU A 2 13.88 -16.87 29.74
N ALA A 3 14.95 -16.12 29.96
CA ALA A 3 15.10 -15.32 31.17
C ALA A 3 14.26 -14.03 31.04
N PRO A 4 13.54 -13.60 32.07
CA PRO A 4 12.78 -12.36 32.03
C PRO A 4 13.74 -11.16 32.15
N LEU A 5 13.74 -10.27 31.15
CA LEU A 5 14.37 -8.96 31.24
C LEU A 5 13.52 -8.08 32.17
N LEU A 6 13.94 -7.92 33.42
CA LEU A 6 13.45 -6.92 34.33
C LEU A 6 14.01 -5.53 33.89
N LEU A 7 13.14 -4.70 33.32
CA LEU A 7 13.43 -3.27 33.14
C LEU A 7 13.28 -2.56 34.49
N VAL A 8 14.39 -2.14 35.06
CA VAL A 8 14.41 -1.20 36.18
C VAL A 8 14.16 0.21 35.64
N SER A 9 12.95 0.71 35.79
CA SER A 9 12.62 2.10 35.54
C SER A 9 13.08 2.96 36.73
N ALA A 10 13.93 3.95 36.46
CA ALA A 10 14.29 4.97 37.45
C ALA A 10 13.03 5.76 37.87
N LEU A 11 12.68 5.67 39.13
CA LEU A 11 11.60 6.42 39.76
C LEU A 11 11.98 7.91 39.84
N ASN A 12 11.36 8.73 39.01
CA ASN A 12 11.30 10.18 39.21
C ASN A 12 10.23 10.48 40.28
N LEU A 13 10.66 10.73 41.49
CA LEU A 13 9.81 11.14 42.60
C LEU A 13 9.41 12.61 42.46
N GLY A 14 8.22 12.91 41.92
CA GLY A 14 7.71 14.30 41.92
C GLY A 14 6.42 14.59 41.17
N ALA A 15 6.05 13.84 40.15
CA ALA A 15 4.75 14.00 39.47
C ALA A 15 3.90 12.73 39.67
N ALA A 16 2.59 12.88 39.85
CA ALA A 16 1.70 11.73 39.79
C ALA A 16 1.94 10.97 38.48
N PRO A 17 2.06 9.64 38.51
CA PRO A 17 2.35 8.87 37.31
C PRO A 17 1.28 9.17 36.25
N ASP A 18 1.72 9.48 35.03
CA ASP A 18 0.81 9.70 33.89
C ASP A 18 -0.08 8.45 33.74
N PRO A 19 -1.41 8.58 33.94
CA PRO A 19 -2.32 7.44 33.88
C PRO A 19 -2.38 6.81 32.48
N LEU A 20 -1.83 7.48 31.46
CA LEU A 20 -1.77 6.99 30.08
C LEU A 20 -0.47 6.23 29.77
N ALA A 21 0.55 6.34 30.62
CA ALA A 21 1.86 5.74 30.38
C ALA A 21 1.82 4.20 30.33
N GLY A 22 1.05 3.56 31.24
CA GLY A 22 0.92 2.10 31.27
C GLY A 22 0.37 1.52 29.96
N PRO A 23 -0.82 1.95 29.49
CA PRO A 23 -1.36 1.51 28.20
C PRO A 23 -0.45 1.78 27.00
N ARG A 24 0.25 2.93 26.98
CA ARG A 24 1.24 3.24 25.90
C ARG A 24 2.39 2.23 25.90
N ALA A 25 2.97 1.94 27.06
CA ALA A 25 4.06 0.97 27.17
C ALA A 25 3.63 -0.46 26.79
N GLU A 26 2.44 -0.87 27.19
CA GLU A 26 1.86 -2.17 26.83
C GLU A 26 1.63 -2.27 25.31
N ALA A 27 1.06 -1.25 24.67
CA ALA A 27 0.85 -1.20 23.24
C ALA A 27 2.19 -1.23 22.46
N GLN A 28 3.20 -0.50 22.93
CA GLN A 28 4.54 -0.51 22.32
C GLN A 28 5.16 -1.91 22.33
N ALA A 29 5.04 -2.62 23.45
CA ALA A 29 5.54 -3.99 23.56
C ALA A 29 4.78 -4.95 22.63
N LEU A 30 3.45 -4.81 22.56
CA LEU A 30 2.61 -5.64 21.69
C LEU A 30 2.91 -5.41 20.21
N VAL A 31 2.96 -4.16 19.76
CA VAL A 31 3.29 -3.82 18.36
C VAL A 31 4.67 -4.37 17.97
N LEU A 32 5.65 -4.26 18.87
CA LEU A 32 6.97 -4.84 18.63
C LEU A 32 6.92 -6.36 18.43
N ILE A 33 6.15 -7.07 19.25
CA ILE A 33 5.96 -8.52 19.13
C ILE A 33 5.27 -8.85 17.81
N GLN A 34 4.16 -8.17 17.50
CA GLN A 34 3.37 -8.42 16.30
C GLN A 34 4.17 -8.19 15.02
N GLN A 35 4.90 -7.08 14.91
CA GLN A 35 5.77 -6.81 13.76
C GLN A 35 6.91 -7.81 13.64
N THR A 36 7.49 -8.24 14.76
CA THR A 36 8.56 -9.25 14.76
C THR A 36 8.03 -10.61 14.27
N LEU A 37 6.84 -11.02 14.73
CA LEU A 37 6.20 -12.26 14.26
C LEU A 37 5.84 -12.19 12.78
N GLN A 38 5.29 -11.08 12.31
CA GLN A 38 4.99 -10.86 10.89
C GLN A 38 6.25 -10.94 10.03
N TRP A 39 7.38 -10.39 10.51
CA TRP A 39 8.67 -10.53 9.84
C TRP A 39 9.06 -12.00 9.65
N TYR A 40 8.96 -12.84 10.69
CA TYR A 40 9.30 -14.26 10.59
C TYR A 40 8.29 -15.02 9.73
N THR A 41 7.01 -14.71 9.82
CA THR A 41 5.99 -15.28 8.90
C THR A 41 6.34 -14.99 7.45
N ALA A 42 6.74 -13.77 7.13
CA ALA A 42 7.06 -13.37 5.77
C ALA A 42 8.39 -13.94 5.26
N THR A 43 9.42 -14.06 6.09
CA THR A 43 10.78 -14.43 5.65
C THR A 43 11.07 -15.91 5.71
N VAL A 44 10.54 -16.64 6.71
CA VAL A 44 10.81 -18.05 6.92
C VAL A 44 9.56 -18.95 6.88
N GLY A 45 8.38 -18.37 6.65
CA GLY A 45 7.13 -19.12 6.51
C GLY A 45 6.58 -19.66 7.84
N GLU A 46 6.87 -18.97 8.96
CA GLU A 46 6.26 -19.29 10.24
C GLU A 46 4.74 -19.14 10.19
N THR A 47 4.02 -19.98 10.90
CA THR A 47 2.56 -19.90 11.00
C THR A 47 2.14 -18.59 11.63
N SER A 48 1.15 -17.93 11.04
CA SER A 48 0.56 -16.73 11.64
C SER A 48 -0.18 -17.08 12.92
N ILE A 49 0.18 -16.41 14.01
CA ILE A 49 -0.45 -16.51 15.33
C ILE A 49 -0.93 -15.12 15.80
N GLN A 50 -1.37 -14.30 14.85
CA GLN A 50 -1.76 -12.91 15.13
C GLN A 50 -2.87 -12.83 16.19
N ALA A 51 -3.88 -13.68 16.11
CA ALA A 51 -4.96 -13.72 17.09
C ALA A 51 -4.46 -14.02 18.51
N GLU A 52 -3.44 -14.86 18.65
CA GLU A 52 -2.88 -15.24 19.94
C GLU A 52 -2.12 -14.10 20.63
N THR A 53 -1.62 -13.13 19.85
CA THR A 53 -0.93 -11.96 20.43
C THR A 53 -1.83 -11.07 21.26
N TYR A 54 -3.15 -11.17 21.09
CA TYR A 54 -4.12 -10.39 21.88
C TYR A 54 -4.44 -11.01 23.25
N LEU A 55 -4.00 -12.25 23.51
CA LEU A 55 -4.29 -12.93 24.78
C LEU A 55 -3.68 -12.15 25.96
N GLY A 56 -4.51 -11.82 26.93
CA GLY A 56 -4.11 -11.06 28.12
C GLY A 56 -4.14 -9.55 27.96
N HIS A 57 -4.47 -9.01 26.77
CA HIS A 57 -4.54 -7.57 26.47
C HIS A 57 -5.98 -7.00 26.45
N ASP A 58 -6.98 -7.74 26.93
CA ASP A 58 -8.40 -7.31 26.92
C ASP A 58 -8.63 -5.95 27.59
N ARG A 59 -7.88 -5.67 28.65
CA ARG A 59 -7.98 -4.38 29.35
C ARG A 59 -7.45 -3.22 28.53
N LEU A 60 -6.36 -3.44 27.76
CA LEU A 60 -5.79 -2.43 26.89
C LEU A 60 -6.80 -2.03 25.81
N PHE A 61 -7.46 -3.01 25.18
CA PHE A 61 -8.43 -2.81 24.10
C PHE A 61 -9.88 -2.73 24.60
N SER A 62 -10.10 -2.30 25.86
CA SER A 62 -11.44 -2.13 26.43
C SER A 62 -12.09 -0.80 26.02
N LYS A 63 -13.42 -0.77 26.02
CA LYS A 63 -14.21 0.46 25.80
C LYS A 63 -13.83 1.57 26.79
N GLU A 64 -13.52 1.19 28.03
CA GLU A 64 -13.11 2.10 29.11
C GLU A 64 -11.77 2.76 28.79
N THR A 65 -10.79 1.99 28.30
CA THR A 65 -9.48 2.53 27.91
C THR A 65 -9.60 3.46 26.71
N ILE A 66 -10.37 3.08 25.68
CA ILE A 66 -10.65 3.92 24.51
C ILE A 66 -11.33 5.24 24.94
N ALA A 67 -12.36 5.18 25.79
CA ALA A 67 -13.05 6.37 26.29
C ALA A 67 -12.13 7.28 27.09
N ARG A 68 -11.21 6.72 27.89
CA ARG A 68 -10.21 7.47 28.65
C ARG A 68 -9.29 8.26 27.73
N PHE A 69 -8.74 7.66 26.66
CA PHE A 69 -7.90 8.36 25.70
C PHE A 69 -8.67 9.41 24.89
N ARG A 70 -9.90 9.10 24.48
CA ARG A 70 -10.81 10.05 23.83
C ARG A 70 -11.08 11.30 24.69
N LYS A 71 -11.25 11.12 26.01
CA LYS A 71 -11.39 12.22 26.96
C LYS A 71 -10.08 12.98 27.11
N ALA A 72 -8.97 12.26 27.28
CA ALA A 72 -7.65 12.85 27.48
C ALA A 72 -7.18 13.69 26.28
N ALA A 73 -7.52 13.32 25.04
CA ALA A 73 -7.23 14.12 23.84
C ALA A 73 -7.93 15.49 23.83
N LYS A 74 -9.02 15.64 24.60
CA LYS A 74 -9.80 16.89 24.73
C LYS A 74 -9.39 17.75 25.92
N GLU A 75 -8.41 17.34 26.71
CA GLU A 75 -7.94 18.10 27.88
C GLU A 75 -7.39 19.47 27.46
N LYS A 76 -7.64 20.47 28.32
CA LYS A 76 -7.08 21.82 28.15
C LYS A 76 -5.62 21.84 28.65
N GLY A 77 -4.80 22.69 28.04
CA GLY A 77 -3.41 22.91 28.48
C GLY A 77 -2.39 21.90 27.97
N ILE A 78 -2.79 20.86 27.25
CA ILE A 78 -1.86 19.95 26.58
C ILE A 78 -1.36 20.57 25.26
N SER A 79 -0.12 20.22 24.86
CA SER A 79 0.45 20.66 23.58
C SER A 79 -0.34 20.11 22.40
N ALA A 80 -0.20 20.72 21.22
CA ALA A 80 -0.79 20.22 19.98
C ALA A 80 -0.27 18.81 19.64
N ASP A 81 1.01 18.56 19.90
CA ASP A 81 1.64 17.27 19.63
C ASP A 81 1.12 16.19 20.58
N GLU A 82 1.00 16.48 21.89
CA GLU A 82 0.43 15.53 22.85
C GLU A 82 -1.05 15.23 22.52
N ARG A 83 -1.80 16.23 22.11
CA ARG A 83 -3.18 16.03 21.64
C ARG A 83 -3.24 15.07 20.45
N ARG A 84 -2.43 15.32 19.42
CA ARG A 84 -2.36 14.48 18.22
C ARG A 84 -1.89 13.06 18.55
N ALA A 85 -0.90 12.91 19.42
CA ALA A 85 -0.44 11.60 19.88
C ALA A 85 -1.56 10.82 20.58
N ARG A 86 -2.34 11.47 21.46
CA ARG A 86 -3.51 10.85 22.12
C ARG A 86 -4.61 10.50 21.13
N GLU A 87 -4.86 11.31 20.12
CA GLU A 87 -5.81 11.01 19.04
C GLU A 87 -5.37 9.79 18.23
N TYR A 88 -4.08 9.70 17.86
CA TYR A 88 -3.53 8.53 17.16
C TYR A 88 -3.64 7.27 18.00
N PHE A 89 -3.29 7.38 19.28
CA PHE A 89 -3.39 6.24 20.19
C PHE A 89 -4.83 5.78 20.39
N GLN A 90 -5.78 6.72 20.54
CA GLN A 90 -7.20 6.39 20.65
C GLN A 90 -7.73 5.72 19.37
N ALA A 91 -7.35 6.20 18.18
CA ALA A 91 -7.73 5.58 16.91
C ALA A 91 -7.13 4.16 16.77
N TYR A 92 -5.87 3.98 17.17
CA TYR A 92 -5.22 2.68 17.27
C TYR A 92 -6.01 1.72 18.19
N LEU A 93 -6.32 2.14 19.43
CA LEU A 93 -7.09 1.32 20.36
C LEU A 93 -8.48 0.94 19.80
N ALA A 94 -9.15 1.86 19.10
CA ALA A 94 -10.45 1.58 18.50
C ALA A 94 -10.32 0.57 17.34
N GLY A 95 -9.28 0.69 16.50
CA GLY A 95 -8.96 -0.29 15.48
C GLY A 95 -8.66 -1.68 16.06
N GLU A 96 -7.79 -1.72 17.09
CA GLU A 96 -7.40 -2.98 17.75
C GLU A 96 -8.55 -3.66 18.51
N TYR A 97 -9.50 -2.89 19.05
CA TYR A 97 -10.74 -3.44 19.61
C TYR A 97 -11.52 -4.26 18.56
N LEU A 98 -11.55 -3.80 17.31
CA LEU A 98 -12.14 -4.55 16.21
C LEU A 98 -11.26 -5.75 15.86
N SER A 99 -9.96 -5.53 15.68
CA SER A 99 -8.97 -6.53 15.25
C SER A 99 -8.91 -7.72 16.20
N GLN A 100 -8.89 -7.49 17.50
CA GLN A 100 -8.94 -8.56 18.53
C GLN A 100 -10.12 -9.52 18.31
N SER A 101 -11.27 -9.01 17.91
CA SER A 101 -12.48 -9.82 17.67
C SER A 101 -12.54 -10.42 16.27
N THR A 102 -11.86 -9.81 15.29
CA THR A 102 -11.94 -10.21 13.86
C THR A 102 -10.74 -11.03 13.39
N ALA A 103 -9.59 -11.00 14.08
CA ALA A 103 -8.38 -11.74 13.71
C ALA A 103 -8.62 -13.24 13.48
N LYS A 104 -9.53 -13.85 14.22
CA LYS A 104 -9.94 -15.26 14.00
C LYS A 104 -10.50 -15.53 12.59
N TYR A 105 -11.12 -14.53 11.97
CA TYR A 105 -11.62 -14.65 10.59
C TYR A 105 -10.50 -14.48 9.59
N ASP A 106 -9.51 -13.61 9.89
CA ASP A 106 -8.31 -13.47 9.07
C ASP A 106 -7.49 -14.76 9.07
N ASP A 107 -7.27 -15.36 10.23
CA ASP A 107 -6.60 -16.66 10.34
C ASP A 107 -7.36 -17.76 9.58
N LYS A 108 -8.69 -17.82 9.71
CA LYS A 108 -9.52 -18.77 8.96
C LYS A 108 -9.42 -18.57 7.45
N ALA A 109 -9.50 -17.32 6.97
CA ALA A 109 -9.42 -17.01 5.54
C ALA A 109 -8.02 -17.31 4.99
N GLN A 110 -6.96 -16.98 5.73
CA GLN A 110 -5.59 -17.31 5.35
C GLN A 110 -5.36 -18.82 5.27
N ASN A 111 -5.83 -19.57 6.26
CA ASN A 111 -5.71 -21.02 6.28
C ASN A 111 -6.50 -21.66 5.14
N ALA A 112 -7.72 -21.17 4.86
CA ALA A 112 -8.51 -21.62 3.71
C ALA A 112 -7.78 -21.36 2.39
N ALA A 113 -7.18 -20.18 2.22
CA ALA A 113 -6.40 -19.83 1.04
C ALA A 113 -5.10 -20.65 0.91
N LEU A 114 -4.45 -21.01 2.04
CA LEU A 114 -3.26 -21.85 2.05
C LEU A 114 -3.55 -23.30 1.62
N GLN A 115 -4.67 -23.85 2.07
CA GLN A 115 -5.06 -25.22 1.80
C GLN A 115 -5.73 -25.40 0.42
N ALA A 116 -6.27 -24.31 -0.13
CA ALA A 116 -6.97 -24.37 -1.40
C ALA A 116 -6.02 -24.63 -2.57
N THR A 117 -6.46 -25.52 -3.45
CA THR A 117 -5.77 -25.85 -4.70
C THR A 117 -6.76 -25.83 -5.86
N VAL A 118 -6.26 -25.59 -7.07
CA VAL A 118 -7.05 -25.55 -8.31
C VAL A 118 -6.45 -26.54 -9.31
N ARG A 119 -7.30 -27.32 -9.98
CA ARG A 119 -6.90 -28.13 -11.13
C ARG A 119 -7.11 -27.33 -12.41
N LEU A 120 -6.02 -27.11 -13.14
CA LEU A 120 -6.06 -26.51 -14.46
C LEU A 120 -5.85 -27.60 -15.52
N PRO A 121 -6.68 -27.70 -16.57
CA PRO A 121 -6.68 -28.84 -17.50
C PRO A 121 -5.33 -29.09 -18.21
N TRP A 122 -4.49 -28.07 -18.33
CA TRP A 122 -3.18 -28.13 -18.97
C TRP A 122 -2.01 -28.28 -18.00
N MET A 123 -2.26 -28.34 -16.69
CA MET A 123 -1.24 -28.54 -15.67
C MET A 123 -1.35 -29.94 -15.07
N LYS A 124 -0.21 -30.60 -14.89
CA LYS A 124 -0.13 -31.96 -14.36
C LYS A 124 -0.62 -32.04 -12.92
N ASP A 125 -0.13 -31.11 -12.09
CA ASP A 125 -0.39 -31.08 -10.66
C ASP A 125 -1.37 -29.96 -10.29
N PRO A 126 -2.14 -30.13 -9.19
CA PRO A 126 -2.95 -29.04 -8.66
C PRO A 126 -2.10 -27.83 -8.28
N VAL A 127 -2.62 -26.64 -8.57
CA VAL A 127 -1.96 -25.37 -8.31
C VAL A 127 -2.46 -24.80 -6.98
N PRO A 128 -1.57 -24.43 -6.05
CA PRO A 128 -1.96 -23.71 -4.85
C PRO A 128 -2.62 -22.36 -5.19
N TYR A 129 -3.71 -22.03 -4.50
CA TYR A 129 -4.47 -20.78 -4.69
C TYR A 129 -3.55 -19.53 -4.63
N LYS A 130 -2.63 -19.49 -3.68
CA LYS A 130 -1.69 -18.36 -3.50
C LYS A 130 -0.71 -18.14 -4.67
N GLN A 131 -0.53 -19.15 -5.53
CA GLN A 131 0.35 -19.04 -6.70
C GLN A 131 -0.38 -18.56 -7.97
N LEU A 132 -1.71 -18.50 -7.94
CA LEU A 132 -2.50 -18.20 -9.14
C LEU A 132 -2.20 -16.80 -9.71
N ASP A 133 -1.89 -15.80 -8.89
CA ASP A 133 -1.53 -14.46 -9.36
C ASP A 133 -0.26 -14.46 -10.21
N LEU A 134 0.77 -15.20 -9.79
CA LEU A 134 2.01 -15.34 -10.55
C LEU A 134 1.76 -16.08 -11.86
N ILE A 135 0.97 -17.16 -11.80
CA ILE A 135 0.67 -17.98 -12.98
C ILE A 135 -0.14 -17.20 -14.02
N VAL A 136 -1.14 -16.42 -13.59
CA VAL A 136 -1.90 -15.52 -14.49
C VAL A 136 -0.99 -14.49 -15.14
N ALA A 137 -0.06 -13.91 -14.40
CA ALA A 137 0.87 -12.93 -14.93
C ALA A 137 1.87 -13.56 -15.94
N ASP A 138 2.18 -14.84 -15.79
CA ASP A 138 3.09 -15.57 -16.68
C ASP A 138 2.40 -16.24 -17.87
N GLU A 139 1.09 -16.51 -17.80
CA GLU A 139 0.35 -17.20 -18.85
C GLU A 139 0.21 -16.32 -20.10
N LYS A 140 0.64 -16.85 -21.25
CA LYS A 140 0.62 -16.14 -22.55
C LYS A 140 -0.76 -16.16 -23.21
N ASP A 141 -1.51 -17.25 -23.03
CA ASP A 141 -2.82 -17.43 -23.63
C ASP A 141 -3.90 -16.70 -22.85
N ALA A 142 -4.63 -15.80 -23.50
CA ALA A 142 -5.68 -14.99 -22.87
C ALA A 142 -6.87 -15.85 -22.37
N GLY A 143 -7.21 -16.93 -23.09
CA GLY A 143 -8.25 -17.86 -22.68
C GLY A 143 -7.86 -18.58 -21.40
N ARG A 144 -6.62 -19.08 -21.31
CA ARG A 144 -6.09 -19.72 -20.09
C ARG A 144 -6.04 -18.74 -18.93
N ARG A 145 -5.65 -17.45 -19.14
CA ARG A 145 -5.72 -16.44 -18.07
C ARG A 145 -7.13 -16.30 -17.50
N ALA A 146 -8.13 -16.25 -18.37
CA ALA A 146 -9.53 -16.20 -17.94
C ALA A 146 -9.96 -17.45 -17.17
N GLU A 147 -9.55 -18.65 -17.61
CA GLU A 147 -9.85 -19.91 -16.91
C GLU A 147 -9.17 -19.98 -15.53
N ILE A 148 -7.93 -19.49 -15.39
CA ILE A 148 -7.24 -19.40 -14.09
C ILE A 148 -8.01 -18.49 -13.15
N GLU A 149 -8.43 -17.30 -13.61
CA GLU A 149 -9.19 -16.34 -12.79
C GLU A 149 -10.57 -16.88 -12.42
N LYS A 150 -11.24 -17.58 -13.32
CA LYS A 150 -12.51 -18.25 -13.02
C LYS A 150 -12.34 -19.31 -11.93
N ALA A 151 -11.32 -20.14 -12.03
CA ALA A 151 -11.02 -21.16 -11.03
C ALA A 151 -10.67 -20.53 -9.67
N ARG A 152 -9.92 -19.41 -9.67
CA ARG A 152 -9.64 -18.60 -8.49
C ARG A 152 -10.93 -18.07 -7.85
N SER A 153 -11.82 -17.53 -8.66
CA SER A 153 -13.08 -16.94 -8.21
C SER A 153 -14.02 -17.95 -7.54
N GLU A 154 -14.00 -19.21 -7.95
CA GLU A 154 -14.76 -20.27 -7.26
C GLU A 154 -14.24 -20.53 -5.83
N ILE A 155 -12.93 -20.46 -5.60
CA ILE A 155 -12.36 -20.55 -4.24
C ILE A 155 -12.77 -19.31 -3.41
N GLN A 156 -12.74 -18.12 -4.01
CA GLN A 156 -13.21 -16.91 -3.34
C GLN A 156 -14.68 -17.03 -2.93
N LYS A 157 -15.53 -17.49 -3.84
CA LYS A 157 -16.95 -17.68 -3.61
C LYS A 157 -17.26 -18.68 -2.50
N THR A 158 -16.63 -19.86 -2.55
CA THR A 158 -17.00 -21.01 -1.72
C THR A 158 -16.27 -21.04 -0.38
N ALA A 159 -15.01 -20.61 -0.34
CA ALA A 159 -14.18 -20.72 0.84
C ALA A 159 -13.94 -19.38 1.55
N LEU A 160 -13.76 -18.27 0.82
CA LEU A 160 -13.30 -17.01 1.44
C LEU A 160 -14.45 -16.04 1.74
N ASN A 161 -15.34 -15.79 0.78
CA ASN A 161 -16.42 -14.81 0.93
C ASN A 161 -17.35 -15.07 2.13
N PRO A 162 -17.71 -16.32 2.50
CA PRO A 162 -18.50 -16.57 3.71
C PRO A 162 -17.79 -16.12 4.99
N ILE A 163 -16.48 -16.40 5.11
CA ILE A 163 -15.68 -16.02 6.28
C ILE A 163 -15.56 -14.49 6.37
N LEU A 164 -15.28 -13.83 5.23
CA LEU A 164 -15.13 -12.39 5.15
C LEU A 164 -16.45 -11.65 5.40
N ALA A 165 -17.60 -12.25 5.04
CA ALA A 165 -18.91 -11.70 5.38
C ALA A 165 -19.16 -11.64 6.91
N GLU A 166 -18.75 -12.69 7.64
CA GLU A 166 -18.85 -12.71 9.10
C GLU A 166 -17.88 -11.69 9.74
N LYS A 167 -16.66 -11.57 9.21
CA LYS A 167 -15.69 -10.54 9.61
C LYS A 167 -16.29 -9.15 9.50
N GLU A 168 -16.81 -8.81 8.32
CA GLU A 168 -17.40 -7.51 8.02
C GLU A 168 -18.59 -7.18 8.94
N ALA A 169 -19.54 -8.11 9.08
CA ALA A 169 -20.68 -7.94 9.97
C ALA A 169 -20.24 -7.72 11.43
N THR A 170 -19.20 -8.42 11.87
CA THR A 170 -18.61 -8.27 13.21
C THR A 170 -18.00 -6.89 13.38
N ALA A 171 -17.16 -6.44 12.43
CA ALA A 171 -16.52 -5.11 12.49
C ALA A 171 -17.56 -3.97 12.52
N GLN A 172 -18.60 -4.05 11.68
CA GLN A 172 -19.68 -3.05 11.67
C GLN A 172 -20.47 -3.01 12.97
N ARG A 173 -20.72 -4.15 13.60
CA ARG A 173 -21.39 -4.22 14.90
C ARG A 173 -20.52 -3.60 15.99
N LEU A 174 -19.22 -3.96 16.04
CA LEU A 174 -18.27 -3.46 17.02
C LEU A 174 -18.04 -1.94 16.92
N ALA A 175 -18.00 -1.39 15.71
CA ALA A 175 -17.94 0.06 15.53
C ALA A 175 -19.12 0.77 16.19
N ARG A 176 -20.36 0.25 16.03
CA ARG A 176 -21.54 0.79 16.73
C ARG A 176 -21.46 0.63 18.24
N GLU A 177 -20.92 -0.47 18.73
CA GLU A 177 -20.71 -0.69 20.17
C GLU A 177 -19.71 0.29 20.80
N LEU A 178 -18.74 0.81 20.01
CA LEU A 178 -17.84 1.88 20.41
C LEU A 178 -18.47 3.28 20.35
N GLY A 179 -19.76 3.37 19.94
CA GLY A 179 -20.52 4.61 19.87
C GLY A 179 -20.40 5.35 18.54
N TYR A 180 -19.79 4.76 17.50
CA TYR A 180 -19.81 5.32 16.16
C TYR A 180 -21.16 5.02 15.48
N ARG A 181 -21.64 5.94 14.64
CA ARG A 181 -22.87 5.75 13.86
C ARG A 181 -22.72 4.61 12.83
N SER A 182 -21.51 4.43 12.33
CA SER A 182 -21.19 3.42 11.32
C SER A 182 -19.69 3.06 11.35
N TYR A 183 -19.35 1.96 10.70
CA TYR A 183 -17.96 1.58 10.43
C TYR A 183 -17.23 2.64 9.58
N VAL A 184 -17.95 3.32 8.69
CA VAL A 184 -17.42 4.44 7.89
C VAL A 184 -16.93 5.57 8.79
N GLU A 185 -17.72 6.00 9.78
CA GLU A 185 -17.34 7.08 10.71
C GLU A 185 -16.10 6.72 11.54
N LEU A 186 -16.00 5.48 12.02
CA LEU A 186 -14.81 4.99 12.70
C LEU A 186 -13.59 5.06 11.77
N SER A 187 -13.75 4.66 10.52
CA SER A 187 -12.68 4.65 9.52
C SER A 187 -12.22 6.07 9.17
N GLU A 188 -13.14 7.01 8.96
CA GLU A 188 -12.81 8.42 8.72
C GLU A 188 -12.02 9.03 9.90
N GLU A 189 -12.40 8.70 11.15
CA GLU A 189 -11.63 9.12 12.34
C GLU A 189 -10.23 8.49 12.34
N SER A 190 -10.14 7.18 12.08
CA SER A 190 -8.86 6.46 12.07
C SER A 190 -7.91 6.94 10.96
N ARG A 191 -8.46 7.27 9.78
CA ARG A 191 -7.69 7.79 8.63
C ARG A 191 -7.49 9.31 8.70
N ARG A 192 -8.10 10.00 9.67
CA ARG A 192 -8.07 11.47 9.80
C ARG A 192 -8.45 12.19 8.50
N ALA A 193 -9.30 11.59 7.72
CA ALA A 193 -9.73 12.08 6.42
C ALA A 193 -11.16 11.69 6.14
N GLN A 194 -11.87 12.53 5.41
CA GLN A 194 -13.24 12.26 5.00
C GLN A 194 -13.28 11.63 3.61
N LEU A 195 -14.12 10.62 3.45
CA LEU A 195 -14.28 9.88 2.19
C LEU A 195 -14.86 10.74 1.08
N ARG A 196 -15.97 11.47 1.38
CA ARG A 196 -16.73 12.15 0.35
C ARG A 196 -15.93 13.18 -0.46
N PRO A 197 -15.16 14.12 0.14
CA PRO A 197 -14.36 15.07 -0.64
C PRO A 197 -13.41 14.38 -1.61
N PHE A 198 -12.77 13.29 -1.16
CA PHE A 198 -11.83 12.55 -2.00
C PHE A 198 -12.52 11.71 -3.08
N MET A 199 -13.72 11.17 -2.81
CA MET A 199 -14.55 10.49 -3.81
C MET A 199 -15.02 11.46 -4.91
N VAL A 200 -15.35 12.72 -4.58
CA VAL A 200 -15.68 13.77 -5.56
C VAL A 200 -14.48 14.03 -6.48
N GLU A 201 -13.28 14.18 -5.90
CA GLU A 201 -12.05 14.35 -6.67
C GLU A 201 -11.73 13.11 -7.52
N GLY A 202 -11.95 11.91 -6.99
CA GLY A 202 -11.78 10.65 -7.73
C GLY A 202 -12.71 10.57 -8.94
N LYS A 203 -13.97 10.97 -8.80
CA LYS A 203 -14.92 11.03 -9.93
C LYS A 203 -14.48 12.07 -10.96
N ARG A 204 -14.10 13.27 -10.52
CA ARG A 204 -13.58 14.31 -11.41
C ARG A 204 -12.36 13.81 -12.19
N PHE A 205 -11.40 13.18 -11.49
CA PHE A 205 -10.20 12.62 -12.11
C PHE A 205 -10.53 11.50 -13.12
N LEU A 206 -11.47 10.60 -12.76
CA LEU A 206 -11.94 9.53 -13.64
C LEU A 206 -12.44 10.13 -14.97
N ASP A 207 -13.31 11.14 -14.90
CA ASP A 207 -13.91 11.78 -16.08
C ASP A 207 -12.85 12.55 -16.90
N ALA A 208 -11.99 13.31 -16.24
CA ALA A 208 -10.95 14.10 -16.90
C ALA A 208 -9.90 13.25 -17.63
N THR A 209 -9.68 12.02 -17.16
CA THR A 209 -8.65 11.13 -17.72
C THR A 209 -9.20 10.01 -18.59
N ASP A 210 -10.52 9.94 -18.82
CA ASP A 210 -11.16 8.78 -19.45
C ASP A 210 -10.69 8.56 -20.91
N ALA A 211 -10.61 9.62 -21.72
CA ALA A 211 -10.12 9.53 -23.09
C ALA A 211 -8.64 9.05 -23.13
N MET A 212 -7.76 9.71 -22.34
CA MET A 212 -6.35 9.36 -22.25
C MET A 212 -6.16 7.91 -21.77
N PHE A 213 -6.96 7.47 -20.80
CA PHE A 213 -6.88 6.10 -20.29
C PHE A 213 -7.25 5.08 -21.38
N LYS A 214 -8.36 5.31 -22.10
CA LYS A 214 -8.81 4.42 -23.18
C LYS A 214 -7.81 4.35 -24.34
N GLU A 215 -7.22 5.48 -24.72
CA GLU A 215 -6.16 5.53 -25.74
C GLU A 215 -4.93 4.71 -25.31
N LEU A 216 -4.46 4.89 -24.06
CA LEU A 216 -3.34 4.13 -23.53
C LEU A 216 -3.65 2.64 -23.39
N VAL A 217 -4.86 2.27 -22.95
CA VAL A 217 -5.29 0.87 -22.91
C VAL A 217 -5.22 0.26 -24.31
N ALA A 218 -5.76 0.94 -25.34
CA ALA A 218 -5.76 0.43 -26.70
C ALA A 218 -4.35 0.26 -27.27
N GLU A 219 -3.50 1.26 -27.10
CA GLU A 219 -2.11 1.24 -27.56
C GLU A 219 -1.29 0.15 -26.86
N VAL A 220 -1.30 0.19 -25.51
CA VAL A 220 -0.41 -0.65 -24.69
C VAL A 220 -0.84 -2.12 -24.74
N SER A 221 -2.17 -2.43 -24.69
CA SER A 221 -2.63 -3.82 -24.78
C SER A 221 -2.31 -4.44 -26.16
N GLN A 222 -2.49 -3.68 -27.23
CA GLN A 222 -2.13 -4.13 -28.57
C GLN A 222 -0.63 -4.37 -28.71
N ARG A 223 0.20 -3.45 -28.20
CA ARG A 223 1.67 -3.53 -28.30
C ARG A 223 2.25 -4.66 -27.43
N GLU A 224 1.81 -4.75 -26.17
CA GLU A 224 2.41 -5.69 -25.21
C GLU A 224 1.84 -7.11 -25.31
N LEU A 225 0.55 -7.24 -25.61
CA LEU A 225 -0.15 -8.53 -25.60
C LEU A 225 -0.69 -8.96 -26.96
N GLY A 226 -0.75 -8.06 -27.95
CA GLY A 226 -1.43 -8.30 -29.22
C GLY A 226 -2.96 -8.36 -29.10
N ILE A 227 -3.54 -7.82 -28.02
CA ILE A 227 -4.97 -7.87 -27.72
C ILE A 227 -5.59 -6.49 -27.99
N PRO A 228 -6.56 -6.39 -28.93
CA PRO A 228 -7.33 -5.16 -29.12
C PRO A 228 -8.14 -4.80 -27.84
N ALA A 229 -8.28 -3.51 -27.54
CA ALA A 229 -8.96 -3.03 -26.33
C ALA A 229 -10.37 -3.62 -26.14
N ALA A 230 -11.11 -3.82 -27.26
CA ALA A 230 -12.45 -4.40 -27.22
C ALA A 230 -12.51 -5.88 -26.77
N GLN A 231 -11.37 -6.57 -26.80
CA GLN A 231 -11.23 -7.97 -26.38
C GLN A 231 -10.49 -8.12 -25.06
N LEU A 232 -10.00 -7.01 -24.52
CA LEU A 232 -9.25 -7.00 -23.26
C LEU A 232 -10.17 -7.39 -22.10
N ARG A 233 -9.68 -8.25 -21.22
CA ARG A 233 -10.35 -8.69 -19.99
C ARG A 233 -9.60 -8.18 -18.78
N ARG A 234 -10.27 -8.12 -17.64
CA ARG A 234 -9.59 -7.78 -16.38
C ARG A 234 -8.38 -8.69 -16.09
N SER A 235 -8.50 -9.99 -16.39
CA SER A 235 -7.40 -10.97 -16.20
C SER A 235 -6.13 -10.66 -16.99
N ASP A 236 -6.23 -9.86 -18.05
CA ASP A 236 -5.08 -9.51 -18.91
C ASP A 236 -4.18 -8.45 -18.26
N PHE A 237 -4.72 -7.63 -17.35
CA PHE A 237 -3.93 -6.55 -16.72
C PHE A 237 -2.77 -7.07 -15.88
N ASN A 238 -2.90 -8.25 -15.23
CA ASN A 238 -1.80 -8.83 -14.45
C ASN A 238 -0.58 -9.08 -15.35
N ARG A 239 -0.81 -9.68 -16.54
CA ARG A 239 0.26 -9.91 -17.50
C ARG A 239 0.75 -8.61 -18.14
N LEU A 240 -0.17 -7.69 -18.44
CA LEU A 240 0.17 -6.40 -19.03
C LEU A 240 1.16 -5.63 -18.14
N PHE A 241 0.88 -5.54 -16.86
CA PHE A 241 1.70 -4.80 -15.90
C PHE A 241 2.99 -5.53 -15.48
N LYS A 242 3.06 -6.85 -15.69
CA LYS A 242 4.34 -7.59 -15.59
C LYS A 242 5.36 -7.10 -16.61
N ALA A 243 4.92 -6.47 -17.70
CA ALA A 243 5.77 -5.94 -18.79
C ALA A 243 6.74 -6.98 -19.38
N PRO A 244 6.26 -8.15 -19.86
CA PRO A 244 7.13 -9.27 -20.22
C PRO A 244 8.11 -8.97 -21.36
N ARG A 245 7.82 -8.03 -22.26
CA ARG A 245 8.73 -7.60 -23.32
C ARG A 245 9.95 -6.87 -22.78
N HIS A 246 9.83 -6.26 -21.61
CA HIS A 246 10.85 -5.43 -20.98
C HIS A 246 11.57 -6.16 -19.83
N GLU A 247 11.14 -7.37 -19.44
CA GLU A 247 11.69 -8.13 -18.30
C GLU A 247 13.21 -8.29 -18.38
N ARG A 248 13.76 -8.47 -19.59
CA ARG A 248 15.20 -8.62 -19.83
C ARG A 248 16.08 -7.46 -19.33
N PHE A 249 15.50 -6.27 -19.14
CA PHE A 249 16.21 -5.09 -18.64
C PHE A 249 16.31 -5.04 -17.12
N PHE A 250 15.64 -5.95 -16.42
CA PHE A 250 15.48 -5.96 -14.97
C PHE A 250 15.84 -7.33 -14.39
N PRO A 251 17.14 -7.69 -14.34
CA PRO A 251 17.57 -8.94 -13.72
C PRO A 251 17.24 -8.96 -12.23
N ALA A 252 17.04 -10.16 -11.66
CA ALA A 252 16.54 -10.35 -10.29
C ALA A 252 17.43 -9.72 -9.21
N ASP A 253 18.74 -9.68 -9.43
CA ASP A 253 19.73 -9.21 -8.45
C ASP A 253 20.01 -7.70 -8.53
N ILE A 254 19.36 -6.97 -9.46
CA ILE A 254 19.62 -5.55 -9.67
C ILE A 254 18.82 -4.64 -8.71
N ALA A 255 17.81 -5.18 -8.01
CA ALA A 255 16.88 -4.38 -7.22
C ALA A 255 17.59 -3.55 -6.15
N VAL A 256 18.36 -4.18 -5.27
CA VAL A 256 19.07 -3.50 -4.18
C VAL A 256 20.14 -2.54 -4.70
N PRO A 257 21.03 -2.93 -5.63
CA PRO A 257 22.02 -2.01 -6.20
C PRO A 257 21.40 -0.78 -6.89
N SER A 258 20.35 -0.97 -7.69
CA SER A 258 19.69 0.14 -8.39
C SER A 258 18.98 1.10 -7.43
N PHE A 259 18.38 0.59 -6.36
CA PHE A 259 17.75 1.43 -5.34
C PHE A 259 18.79 2.24 -4.55
N LYS A 260 19.92 1.62 -4.18
CA LYS A 260 21.03 2.36 -3.56
C LYS A 260 21.57 3.46 -4.49
N ALA A 261 21.67 3.21 -5.79
CA ALA A 261 22.06 4.22 -6.78
C ALA A 261 21.02 5.34 -6.91
N PHE A 262 19.70 4.99 -6.86
CA PHE A 262 18.60 5.95 -6.84
C PHE A 262 18.70 6.89 -5.64
N LEU A 263 18.88 6.35 -4.44
CA LEU A 263 19.03 7.14 -3.22
C LEU A 263 20.33 7.95 -3.22
N GLY A 264 21.45 7.34 -3.66
CA GLY A 264 22.76 7.98 -3.74
C GLY A 264 22.77 9.22 -4.63
N GLY A 265 21.98 9.22 -5.73
CA GLY A 265 21.79 10.40 -6.57
C GLY A 265 21.21 11.59 -5.80
N MET A 266 20.37 11.32 -4.82
CA MET A 266 19.77 12.31 -3.91
C MET A 266 20.57 12.52 -2.62
N GLY A 267 21.75 11.92 -2.47
CA GLY A 267 22.54 12.01 -1.24
C GLY A 267 21.86 11.39 -0.02
N ILE A 268 21.06 10.34 -0.24
CA ILE A 268 20.42 9.56 0.83
C ILE A 268 21.15 8.22 0.95
N ASP A 269 21.69 7.92 2.14
CA ASP A 269 22.21 6.60 2.44
C ASP A 269 21.08 5.64 2.81
N PHE A 270 21.20 4.37 2.42
CA PHE A 270 20.24 3.34 2.81
C PHE A 270 20.55 2.83 4.23
N LYS A 271 20.61 3.80 5.16
CA LYS A 271 20.91 3.64 6.58
C LYS A 271 19.91 4.41 7.43
N THR A 272 19.79 4.00 8.67
CA THR A 272 19.00 4.73 9.66
C THR A 272 19.76 5.96 10.16
N VAL A 273 19.04 6.96 10.67
CA VAL A 273 19.66 8.11 11.36
C VAL A 273 20.44 7.70 12.64
N ALA A 274 20.23 6.48 13.13
CA ALA A 274 21.02 5.88 14.20
C ALA A 274 22.33 5.25 13.69
N GLY A 275 22.61 5.29 12.38
CA GLY A 275 23.81 4.75 11.75
C GLY A 275 23.80 3.26 11.45
N THR A 276 22.68 2.56 11.69
CA THR A 276 22.53 1.13 11.35
C THR A 276 22.09 0.96 9.90
N GLU A 277 22.54 -0.12 9.24
CA GLU A 277 22.05 -0.48 7.91
C GLU A 277 20.56 -0.87 7.98
N VAL A 278 19.78 -0.49 6.96
CA VAL A 278 18.47 -1.09 6.71
C VAL A 278 18.69 -2.56 6.35
N ARG A 279 18.07 -3.46 7.10
CA ARG A 279 18.22 -4.89 6.87
C ARG A 279 17.36 -5.33 5.69
N VAL A 280 17.99 -5.73 4.58
CA VAL A 280 17.29 -6.35 3.45
C VAL A 280 17.46 -7.87 3.54
N ASP A 281 16.35 -8.59 3.55
CA ASP A 281 16.31 -10.03 3.40
C ASP A 281 15.93 -10.34 1.94
N ASP A 282 16.92 -10.68 1.13
CA ASP A 282 16.81 -11.08 -0.28
C ASP A 282 17.15 -12.58 -0.48
N ALA A 283 17.26 -13.34 0.62
CA ALA A 283 17.54 -14.77 0.56
C ALA A 283 16.43 -15.53 -0.20
N VAL A 284 16.84 -16.51 -1.00
CA VAL A 284 15.92 -17.40 -1.70
C VAL A 284 15.43 -18.47 -0.73
N ASN A 285 14.15 -18.41 -0.35
CA ASN A 285 13.49 -19.40 0.50
C ASN A 285 12.12 -19.77 -0.13
N PRO A 286 11.83 -21.07 -0.32
CA PRO A 286 10.53 -21.50 -0.87
C PRO A 286 9.31 -21.07 -0.04
N LEU A 287 9.48 -20.96 1.27
CA LEU A 287 8.41 -20.55 2.21
C LEU A 287 8.26 -19.03 2.34
N LYS A 288 9.20 -18.28 1.76
CA LYS A 288 9.18 -16.81 1.80
C LYS A 288 7.97 -16.25 1.06
N GLU A 289 7.30 -15.29 1.69
CA GLU A 289 6.23 -14.52 1.05
C GLU A 289 6.76 -13.86 -0.24
N PRO A 290 6.11 -14.08 -1.39
CA PRO A 290 6.58 -13.54 -2.67
C PRO A 290 6.44 -12.02 -2.78
N ARG A 291 5.53 -11.40 -2.01
CA ARG A 291 5.38 -9.95 -1.95
C ARG A 291 6.47 -9.35 -1.07
N ALA A 292 7.12 -8.31 -1.55
CA ALA A 292 7.99 -7.52 -0.70
C ALA A 292 7.16 -6.79 0.37
N ALA A 293 7.79 -6.48 1.50
CA ALA A 293 7.19 -5.71 2.59
C ALA A 293 8.28 -5.09 3.46
N CYS A 294 7.95 -3.98 4.12
CA CYS A 294 8.84 -3.27 5.02
C CYS A 294 8.27 -3.22 6.44
N TRP A 295 9.13 -3.40 7.44
CA TRP A 295 8.79 -3.33 8.86
C TRP A 295 9.68 -2.33 9.59
N GLY A 296 9.05 -1.36 10.26
CA GLY A 296 9.71 -0.51 11.25
C GLY A 296 9.68 -1.16 12.63
N ILE A 297 10.43 -2.24 12.84
CA ILE A 297 10.42 -3.02 14.10
C ILE A 297 10.70 -2.12 15.30
N ARG A 298 11.70 -1.24 15.19
CA ARG A 298 12.01 -0.16 16.13
C ARG A 298 12.45 1.08 15.36
N VAL A 299 11.54 1.99 15.11
CA VAL A 299 11.84 3.21 14.38
C VAL A 299 12.67 4.17 15.25
N PRO A 300 13.82 4.69 14.75
CA PRO A 300 14.42 4.39 13.45
C PRO A 300 15.48 3.27 13.47
N SER A 301 15.76 2.62 14.60
CA SER A 301 16.97 1.82 14.83
C SER A 301 16.94 0.40 14.24
N ASP A 302 15.76 -0.18 13.99
CA ASP A 302 15.61 -1.53 13.39
C ASP A 302 14.51 -1.47 12.30
N VAL A 303 14.97 -1.29 11.07
CA VAL A 303 14.12 -1.24 9.87
C VAL A 303 14.52 -2.40 8.96
N ARG A 304 13.51 -3.16 8.51
CA ARG A 304 13.72 -4.38 7.74
C ARG A 304 12.86 -4.41 6.49
N VAL A 305 13.43 -4.87 5.38
CA VAL A 305 12.75 -5.08 4.10
C VAL A 305 12.89 -6.54 3.68
N ASN A 306 11.78 -7.19 3.43
CA ASN A 306 11.74 -8.50 2.78
C ASN A 306 11.57 -8.30 1.28
N VAL A 307 12.38 -8.97 0.47
CA VAL A 307 12.20 -9.02 -0.98
C VAL A 307 12.53 -10.42 -1.50
N LYS A 308 11.68 -10.95 -2.36
CA LYS A 308 12.01 -12.13 -3.15
C LYS A 308 12.63 -11.65 -4.46
N PRO A 309 13.89 -11.98 -4.76
CA PRO A 309 14.54 -11.50 -5.96
C PRO A 309 13.94 -12.21 -7.18
N LEU A 310 13.03 -11.51 -7.85
CA LEU A 310 12.39 -11.95 -9.11
C LEU A 310 12.77 -10.95 -10.22
N PRO A 311 12.97 -11.44 -11.46
CA PRO A 311 13.21 -10.54 -12.58
C PRO A 311 11.94 -9.73 -12.93
N GLY A 312 12.14 -8.61 -13.60
CA GLY A 312 11.07 -7.80 -14.14
C GLY A 312 10.80 -6.52 -13.38
N LEU A 313 10.16 -5.58 -14.09
CA LEU A 313 9.89 -4.24 -13.57
C LEU A 313 8.93 -4.24 -12.39
N ASP A 314 7.93 -5.13 -12.36
CA ASP A 314 6.97 -5.16 -11.25
C ASP A 314 7.66 -5.48 -9.92
N SER A 315 8.54 -6.50 -9.89
CA SER A 315 9.33 -6.82 -8.70
C SER A 315 10.21 -5.65 -8.25
N LEU A 316 10.85 -4.99 -9.21
CA LEU A 316 11.69 -3.82 -8.94
C LEU A 316 10.87 -2.63 -8.44
N GLY A 317 9.72 -2.38 -9.05
CA GLY A 317 8.79 -1.33 -8.63
C GLY A 317 8.26 -1.55 -7.22
N VAL A 318 7.92 -2.79 -6.86
CA VAL A 318 7.51 -3.14 -5.49
C VAL A 318 8.67 -2.93 -4.51
N PHE A 319 9.90 -3.31 -4.87
CA PHE A 319 11.06 -3.06 -4.00
C PHE A 319 11.32 -1.56 -3.79
N PHE A 320 11.15 -0.72 -4.83
CA PHE A 320 11.27 0.74 -4.68
C PHE A 320 10.19 1.31 -3.76
N HIS A 321 8.98 0.77 -3.81
CA HIS A 321 7.90 1.12 -2.90
C HIS A 321 8.27 0.79 -1.44
N GLU A 322 8.67 -0.46 -1.17
CA GLU A 322 9.08 -0.89 0.17
C GLU A 322 10.33 -0.15 0.66
N GLY A 323 11.23 0.18 -0.25
CA GLY A 323 12.39 1.04 0.00
C GLY A 323 11.98 2.45 0.43
N GLY A 324 10.86 2.98 -0.09
CA GLY A 324 10.27 4.24 0.34
C GLY A 324 9.82 4.20 1.80
N HIS A 325 9.12 3.15 2.21
CA HIS A 325 8.78 2.91 3.62
C HIS A 325 10.05 2.84 4.48
N ALA A 326 11.05 2.11 4.01
CA ALA A 326 12.31 1.97 4.74
C ALA A 326 13.03 3.33 4.89
N VAL A 327 13.05 4.18 3.86
CA VAL A 327 13.59 5.53 3.93
C VAL A 327 12.83 6.38 4.94
N MET A 328 11.50 6.30 4.98
CA MET A 328 10.70 7.01 5.97
C MET A 328 11.06 6.57 7.39
N PHE A 329 10.96 5.27 7.70
CA PHE A 329 11.25 4.76 9.03
C PHE A 329 12.70 5.04 9.44
N ALA A 330 13.64 4.84 8.53
CA ALA A 330 15.08 5.07 8.79
C ALA A 330 15.44 6.53 9.07
N ASN A 331 14.68 7.50 8.53
CA ASN A 331 14.93 8.93 8.68
C ASN A 331 13.96 9.64 9.65
N THR A 332 13.07 8.92 10.30
CA THR A 332 12.19 9.44 11.36
C THR A 332 13.01 9.77 12.59
N THR A 333 12.97 11.03 13.05
CA THR A 333 13.75 11.53 14.20
C THR A 333 12.92 11.86 15.43
N THR A 334 11.59 12.01 15.27
CA THR A 334 10.68 12.22 16.39
C THR A 334 10.84 11.14 17.46
N LYS A 335 10.67 11.53 18.73
CA LYS A 335 10.70 10.59 19.87
C LYS A 335 9.31 10.20 20.34
N VAL A 336 8.27 10.74 19.73
CA VAL A 336 6.88 10.39 20.03
C VAL A 336 6.54 9.10 19.32
N TRP A 337 6.32 8.04 20.08
CA TRP A 337 6.10 6.69 19.56
C TRP A 337 4.88 6.61 18.62
N GLU A 338 3.81 7.32 18.97
CA GLU A 338 2.61 7.38 18.15
C GLU A 338 2.90 7.94 16.74
N PHE A 339 3.83 8.87 16.63
CA PHE A 339 4.24 9.40 15.32
C PHE A 339 5.21 8.48 14.56
N GLN A 340 5.90 7.60 15.28
CA GLN A 340 6.78 6.60 14.69
C GLN A 340 6.02 5.40 14.12
N GLN A 341 4.90 4.99 14.77
CA GLN A 341 4.25 3.69 14.56
C GLN A 341 2.75 3.79 14.21
N LEU A 342 2.08 4.86 14.60
CA LEU A 342 0.64 5.01 14.49
C LEU A 342 0.27 6.16 13.54
N GLY A 343 -1.02 6.28 13.25
CA GLY A 343 -1.57 7.35 12.43
C GLY A 343 -1.88 6.91 10.99
N PRO A 344 -2.32 7.85 10.13
CA PRO A 344 -2.68 7.54 8.74
C PRO A 344 -1.50 7.08 7.92
N GLY A 345 -1.73 6.11 7.03
CA GLY A 345 -0.71 5.56 6.14
C GLY A 345 -0.37 6.43 4.92
N ALA A 346 -1.12 7.50 4.66
CA ALA A 346 -1.01 8.27 3.42
C ALA A 346 0.39 8.84 3.13
N LEU A 347 1.17 9.24 4.15
CA LEU A 347 2.53 9.75 3.95
C LEU A 347 3.50 8.61 3.61
N THR A 348 3.49 7.54 4.39
CA THR A 348 4.42 6.42 4.19
C THR A 348 4.17 5.71 2.86
N GLU A 349 2.89 5.44 2.53
CA GLU A 349 2.49 4.91 1.22
C GLU A 349 2.84 5.89 0.09
N GLY A 350 2.64 7.19 0.32
CA GLY A 350 2.94 8.25 -0.66
C GLY A 350 4.42 8.36 -1.00
N LEU A 351 5.32 8.17 -0.03
CA LEU A 351 6.75 8.11 -0.31
C LEU A 351 7.13 6.83 -1.07
N GLY A 352 6.55 5.69 -0.68
CA GLY A 352 6.69 4.43 -1.40
C GLY A 352 6.29 4.57 -2.87
N GLU A 353 5.11 5.12 -3.12
CA GLU A 353 4.63 5.34 -4.48
C GLU A 353 5.42 6.44 -5.23
N THR A 354 5.95 7.45 -4.55
CA THR A 354 6.82 8.45 -5.18
C THR A 354 8.06 7.78 -5.81
N PHE A 355 8.66 6.83 -5.11
CA PHE A 355 9.82 6.10 -5.62
C PHE A 355 9.42 5.08 -6.69
N ARG A 356 8.32 4.36 -6.50
CA ARG A 356 7.77 3.46 -7.53
C ARG A 356 7.41 4.21 -8.81
N TYR A 357 6.84 5.39 -8.71
CA TYR A 357 6.38 6.18 -9.87
C TYR A 357 7.51 6.84 -10.66
N ALA A 358 8.75 6.81 -10.15
CA ALA A 358 9.93 7.16 -10.92
C ALA A 358 10.06 6.31 -12.20
N TRP A 359 9.60 5.06 -12.17
CA TRP A 359 9.65 4.14 -13.31
C TRP A 359 8.78 4.54 -14.52
N ALA A 360 7.89 5.53 -14.36
CA ALA A 360 7.20 6.16 -15.49
C ALA A 360 7.95 7.36 -16.07
N ASP A 361 8.99 7.87 -15.39
CA ASP A 361 9.70 9.08 -15.81
C ASP A 361 10.88 8.74 -16.72
N PRO A 362 10.88 9.22 -17.99
CA PRO A 362 11.99 8.98 -18.92
C PRO A 362 13.34 9.48 -18.39
N VAL A 363 13.37 10.50 -17.54
CA VAL A 363 14.60 11.01 -16.91
C VAL A 363 15.21 9.95 -16.00
N TRP A 364 14.38 9.34 -15.13
CA TRP A 364 14.84 8.25 -14.28
C TRP A 364 15.24 7.02 -15.09
N LEU A 365 14.47 6.63 -16.10
CA LEU A 365 14.79 5.47 -16.94
C LEU A 365 16.15 5.63 -17.67
N ARG A 366 16.51 6.85 -18.10
CA ARG A 366 17.86 7.12 -18.65
C ARG A 366 18.95 7.01 -17.57
N ARG A 367 18.69 7.47 -16.34
CA ARG A 367 19.63 7.26 -15.21
C ARG A 367 19.82 5.79 -14.90
N TYR A 368 18.73 5.03 -14.87
CA TYR A 368 18.78 3.58 -14.68
C TYR A 368 19.60 2.90 -15.80
N ARG A 369 19.40 3.26 -17.07
CA ARG A 369 20.22 2.77 -18.17
C ARG A 369 21.71 3.06 -17.95
N SER A 370 22.06 4.26 -17.54
CA SER A 370 23.45 4.64 -17.24
C SER A 370 24.01 3.86 -16.04
N PHE A 371 23.18 3.64 -15.02
CA PHE A 371 23.54 2.79 -13.88
C PHE A 371 23.84 1.34 -14.35
N VAL A 372 22.97 0.72 -15.15
CA VAL A 372 23.18 -0.65 -15.67
C VAL A 372 24.47 -0.71 -16.50
N GLN A 373 24.75 0.31 -17.31
CA GLN A 373 26.00 0.36 -18.10
C GLN A 373 27.23 0.38 -17.19
N ALA A 374 27.24 1.18 -16.13
CA ALA A 374 28.33 1.25 -15.16
C ALA A 374 28.45 -0.07 -14.37
N HIS A 375 27.32 -0.63 -13.92
CA HIS A 375 27.25 -1.90 -13.19
C HIS A 375 27.79 -3.07 -14.03
N ASN A 376 27.44 -3.12 -15.33
CA ASN A 376 27.98 -4.10 -16.27
C ASN A 376 29.51 -4.04 -16.36
N ALA A 377 30.06 -2.83 -16.43
CA ALA A 377 31.52 -2.64 -16.51
C ALA A 377 32.22 -3.10 -15.24
N GLU A 378 31.67 -2.75 -14.07
CA GLU A 378 32.23 -3.11 -12.76
C GLU A 378 32.12 -4.61 -12.48
N ALA A 379 30.93 -5.18 -12.68
CA ALA A 379 30.65 -6.60 -12.37
C ALA A 379 31.01 -7.57 -13.52
N LYS A 380 31.57 -7.06 -14.62
CA LYS A 380 31.89 -7.82 -15.86
C LYS A 380 30.66 -8.58 -16.40
N ARG A 381 29.52 -7.89 -16.42
CA ARG A 381 28.23 -8.39 -16.94
C ARG A 381 27.96 -7.83 -18.32
N ASN A 382 26.92 -8.35 -18.94
CA ASN A 382 26.44 -7.88 -20.24
C ASN A 382 24.90 -7.82 -20.25
N ASP A 383 24.32 -7.22 -19.21
CA ASP A 383 22.88 -7.02 -19.14
C ASP A 383 22.45 -6.06 -20.24
N PRO A 384 21.31 -6.30 -20.91
CA PRO A 384 20.88 -5.48 -22.04
C PRO A 384 20.52 -4.06 -21.57
N LEU A 385 20.86 -3.07 -22.41
CA LEU A 385 20.53 -1.67 -22.19
C LEU A 385 19.25 -1.29 -22.95
N MET A 386 18.36 -0.54 -22.32
CA MET A 386 17.18 0.02 -22.97
C MET A 386 17.56 1.01 -24.08
N SER A 387 16.95 0.89 -25.24
CA SER A 387 16.95 1.96 -26.26
C SER A 387 16.03 3.11 -25.83
N ASP A 388 16.10 4.25 -26.51
CA ASP A 388 15.16 5.35 -26.27
C ASP A 388 13.70 4.97 -26.62
N GLN A 389 13.51 4.02 -27.52
CA GLN A 389 12.20 3.46 -27.83
C GLN A 389 11.69 2.59 -26.66
N ASP A 390 12.54 1.70 -26.10
CA ASP A 390 12.17 0.91 -24.91
C ASP A 390 11.78 1.82 -23.74
N ILE A 391 12.50 2.92 -23.54
CA ILE A 391 12.20 3.92 -22.50
C ILE A 391 10.83 4.54 -22.73
N ARG A 392 10.50 4.97 -23.93
CA ARG A 392 9.18 5.53 -24.24
C ARG A 392 8.06 4.50 -24.05
N GLU A 393 8.23 3.29 -24.58
CA GLU A 393 7.24 2.22 -24.46
C GLU A 393 6.98 1.84 -23.00
N LEU A 394 8.04 1.74 -22.20
CA LEU A 394 7.95 1.42 -20.80
C LEU A 394 7.31 2.55 -19.98
N SER A 395 7.67 3.81 -20.26
CA SER A 395 7.04 4.99 -19.66
C SER A 395 5.51 4.96 -19.88
N ARG A 396 5.06 4.75 -21.10
CA ARG A 396 3.63 4.70 -21.45
C ARG A 396 2.90 3.55 -20.73
N LEU A 397 3.53 2.38 -20.61
CA LEU A 397 2.98 1.27 -19.83
C LEU A 397 2.86 1.63 -18.35
N GLN A 398 3.86 2.28 -17.78
CA GLN A 398 3.86 2.71 -16.38
C GLN A 398 2.88 3.87 -16.12
N ILE A 399 2.65 4.74 -17.09
CA ILE A 399 1.58 5.75 -17.03
C ILE A 399 0.20 5.07 -16.98
N LEU A 400 -0.03 4.07 -17.84
CA LEU A 400 -1.25 3.26 -17.81
C LEU A 400 -1.43 2.57 -16.44
N TYR A 401 -0.36 2.01 -15.88
CA TYR A 401 -0.37 1.41 -14.54
C TYR A 401 -0.83 2.43 -13.49
N GLN A 402 -0.25 3.63 -13.47
CA GLN A 402 -0.60 4.68 -12.49
C GLN A 402 -2.05 5.16 -12.66
N LEU A 403 -2.51 5.35 -13.90
CA LEU A 403 -3.91 5.67 -14.19
C LEU A 403 -4.87 4.58 -13.71
N TYR A 404 -4.55 3.31 -13.97
CA TYR A 404 -5.35 2.16 -13.54
C TYR A 404 -5.53 2.15 -12.03
N TYR A 405 -4.46 2.33 -11.25
CA TYR A 405 -4.53 2.31 -9.79
C TYR A 405 -5.20 3.55 -9.21
N LEU A 406 -4.97 4.75 -9.77
CA LEU A 406 -5.70 5.95 -9.36
C LEU A 406 -7.21 5.82 -9.59
N ARG A 407 -7.64 5.35 -10.76
CA ARG A 407 -9.06 5.11 -11.08
C ARG A 407 -9.66 4.04 -10.18
N ARG A 408 -8.89 2.99 -9.88
CA ARG A 408 -9.29 1.94 -8.96
C ARG A 408 -9.51 2.46 -7.54
N TYR A 409 -8.53 3.13 -6.96
CA TYR A 409 -8.56 3.50 -5.55
C TYR A 409 -9.31 4.80 -5.29
N ALA A 410 -9.04 5.87 -6.03
CA ALA A 410 -9.68 7.16 -5.78
C ALA A 410 -11.16 7.20 -6.17
N TYR A 411 -11.62 6.28 -7.03
CA TYR A 411 -13.02 6.18 -7.40
C TYR A 411 -13.63 4.83 -7.01
N ALA A 412 -13.20 3.72 -7.65
CA ALA A 412 -13.94 2.46 -7.55
C ALA A 412 -13.99 1.90 -6.12
N LYS A 413 -12.86 1.77 -5.46
CA LYS A 413 -12.81 1.20 -4.11
C LYS A 413 -13.54 2.08 -3.09
N LEU A 414 -13.33 3.39 -3.11
CA LEU A 414 -14.00 4.28 -2.15
C LEU A 414 -15.52 4.27 -2.34
N VAL A 415 -16.02 4.28 -3.58
CA VAL A 415 -17.45 4.17 -3.86
C VAL A 415 -17.98 2.83 -3.41
N TYR A 416 -17.34 1.75 -3.84
CA TYR A 416 -17.75 0.38 -3.52
C TYR A 416 -17.78 0.12 -2.01
N GLU A 417 -16.68 0.37 -1.32
CA GLU A 417 -16.55 0.12 0.12
C GLU A 417 -17.51 1.01 0.93
N SER A 418 -17.73 2.26 0.52
CA SER A 418 -18.68 3.14 1.22
C SER A 418 -20.13 2.61 1.16
N VAL A 419 -20.53 1.99 0.06
CA VAL A 419 -21.86 1.36 -0.07
C VAL A 419 -21.89 0.03 0.69
N LEU A 420 -20.88 -0.83 0.49
CA LEU A 420 -20.77 -2.15 1.14
C LEU A 420 -20.86 -2.03 2.67
N HIS A 421 -20.16 -1.08 3.25
CA HIS A 421 -20.13 -0.86 4.70
C HIS A 421 -21.30 -0.04 5.25
N GLY A 422 -22.38 0.13 4.47
CA GLY A 422 -23.61 0.76 4.92
C GLY A 422 -23.45 2.26 5.22
N GLY A 423 -22.60 2.93 4.47
CA GLY A 423 -22.47 4.39 4.51
C GLY A 423 -23.78 5.07 4.15
N SER A 424 -23.93 6.34 4.53
CA SER A 424 -25.10 7.13 4.16
C SER A 424 -25.14 7.41 2.64
N PRO A 425 -26.31 7.39 1.97
CA PRO A 425 -26.45 7.79 0.58
C PRO A 425 -25.85 9.16 0.26
N SER A 426 -25.74 10.05 1.23
CA SER A 426 -25.08 11.35 1.06
C SER A 426 -23.59 11.23 0.69
N LEU A 427 -22.93 10.10 0.98
CA LEU A 427 -21.52 9.88 0.62
C LEU A 427 -21.31 9.79 -0.89
N TRP A 428 -22.18 9.08 -1.60
CA TRP A 428 -22.01 8.81 -3.04
C TRP A 428 -23.00 9.54 -3.96
N LYS A 429 -24.00 10.25 -3.41
CA LYS A 429 -24.95 11.02 -4.22
C LYS A 429 -24.23 12.02 -5.14
N GLY A 430 -24.50 11.96 -6.45
CA GLY A 430 -23.84 12.77 -7.48
C GLY A 430 -22.42 12.30 -7.85
N ILE A 431 -21.97 11.19 -7.31
CA ILE A 431 -20.71 10.53 -7.63
C ILE A 431 -21.00 9.18 -8.30
N TYR A 432 -21.95 8.45 -7.74
CA TYR A 432 -22.44 7.18 -8.23
C TYR A 432 -23.97 7.12 -8.03
N ASP A 433 -24.72 7.04 -9.12
CA ASP A 433 -26.19 7.19 -9.11
C ASP A 433 -26.96 5.88 -9.31
N ARG A 434 -26.25 4.73 -9.30
CA ARG A 434 -26.84 3.39 -9.50
C ARG A 434 -26.60 2.45 -8.31
N PRO A 435 -26.82 2.86 -7.06
CA PRO A 435 -26.61 2.01 -5.91
C PRO A 435 -27.55 0.79 -5.97
N THR A 436 -27.00 -0.37 -5.68
CA THR A 436 -27.74 -1.63 -5.56
C THR A 436 -27.41 -2.28 -4.22
N SER A 437 -28.36 -3.05 -3.68
CA SER A 437 -28.14 -3.84 -2.47
C SER A 437 -27.37 -5.13 -2.74
N ASP A 438 -27.18 -5.51 -4.01
CA ASP A 438 -26.33 -6.62 -4.40
C ASP A 438 -24.86 -6.16 -4.48
N PRO A 439 -24.00 -6.54 -3.53
CA PRO A 439 -22.63 -6.07 -3.49
C PRO A 439 -21.78 -6.59 -4.67
N MET A 440 -22.14 -7.74 -5.23
CA MET A 440 -21.44 -8.30 -6.38
C MET A 440 -21.76 -7.52 -7.66
N ALA A 441 -23.04 -7.17 -7.87
CA ALA A 441 -23.45 -6.33 -9.00
C ALA A 441 -22.86 -4.92 -8.88
N LEU A 442 -22.85 -4.35 -7.68
CA LEU A 442 -22.22 -3.06 -7.39
C LEU A 442 -20.71 -3.09 -7.74
N TYR A 443 -20.00 -4.10 -7.24
CA TYR A 443 -18.57 -4.26 -7.51
C TYR A 443 -18.30 -4.31 -9.01
N ARG A 444 -19.02 -5.15 -9.74
CA ARG A 444 -18.89 -5.28 -11.19
C ARG A 444 -19.11 -3.95 -11.92
N ASP A 445 -20.17 -3.22 -11.60
CA ASP A 445 -20.49 -1.96 -12.27
C ASP A 445 -19.43 -0.88 -12.04
N VAL A 446 -19.06 -0.67 -10.79
CA VAL A 446 -18.13 0.39 -10.40
C VAL A 446 -16.72 0.12 -10.96
N PHE A 447 -16.24 -1.12 -10.87
CA PHE A 447 -14.91 -1.47 -11.37
C PHE A 447 -14.84 -1.58 -12.89
N SER A 448 -15.93 -2.01 -13.57
CA SER A 448 -16.00 -1.92 -15.05
C SER A 448 -15.86 -0.48 -15.53
N THR A 449 -16.48 0.46 -14.81
CA THR A 449 -16.36 1.90 -15.10
C THR A 449 -14.92 2.40 -14.90
N ALA A 450 -14.28 2.02 -13.80
CA ALA A 450 -12.92 2.44 -13.50
C ALA A 450 -11.90 1.91 -14.49
N TYR A 451 -12.02 0.65 -14.90
CA TYR A 451 -11.08 0.00 -15.79
C TYR A 451 -11.36 0.23 -17.28
N ALA A 452 -12.53 0.80 -17.62
CA ALA A 452 -13.02 0.89 -19.00
C ALA A 452 -13.01 -0.47 -19.74
N VAL A 453 -13.14 -1.57 -18.98
CA VAL A 453 -13.16 -2.94 -19.46
C VAL A 453 -14.31 -3.65 -18.73
N PRO A 454 -15.20 -4.37 -19.44
CA PRO A 454 -16.30 -5.07 -18.79
C PRO A 454 -15.77 -6.17 -17.87
N MET A 455 -16.30 -6.23 -16.65
CA MET A 455 -16.08 -7.33 -15.73
C MET A 455 -17.20 -8.35 -15.87
N ASP A 456 -16.83 -9.61 -15.90
CA ASP A 456 -17.80 -10.72 -15.92
C ASP A 456 -18.26 -11.10 -14.49
N GLU A 457 -19.12 -12.11 -14.39
CA GLU A 457 -19.63 -12.59 -13.10
C GLU A 457 -18.52 -13.21 -12.24
N SER A 458 -17.56 -13.89 -12.88
CA SER A 458 -16.45 -14.50 -12.15
C SER A 458 -15.51 -13.45 -11.56
N ASP A 459 -15.26 -12.37 -12.30
CA ASP A 459 -14.52 -11.21 -11.79
C ASP A 459 -15.21 -10.58 -10.57
N ALA A 460 -16.55 -10.51 -10.58
CA ALA A 460 -17.32 -9.92 -9.50
C ALA A 460 -17.25 -10.71 -8.19
N LEU A 461 -16.93 -12.00 -8.22
CA LEU A 461 -16.75 -12.83 -7.01
C LEU A 461 -15.61 -12.40 -6.11
N ARG A 462 -14.76 -11.47 -6.56
CA ARG A 462 -13.70 -10.82 -5.74
C ARG A 462 -14.25 -9.80 -4.74
N PHE A 463 -15.53 -9.51 -4.77
CA PHE A 463 -16.19 -8.40 -4.08
C PHE A 463 -15.92 -8.31 -2.57
N ARG A 464 -15.56 -9.41 -1.89
CA ARG A 464 -15.15 -9.39 -0.47
C ARG A 464 -13.65 -9.54 -0.28
N THR A 465 -12.96 -10.25 -1.17
CA THR A 465 -11.50 -10.41 -1.08
C THR A 465 -10.74 -9.17 -1.54
N ASP A 466 -11.44 -8.20 -2.10
CA ASP A 466 -10.90 -6.92 -2.59
C ASP A 466 -11.37 -5.72 -1.75
N VAL A 467 -11.53 -5.91 -0.46
CA VAL A 467 -11.91 -4.88 0.52
C VAL A 467 -10.71 -4.57 1.41
N ASP A 468 -10.47 -3.29 1.66
CA ASP A 468 -9.43 -2.85 2.59
C ASP A 468 -10.02 -2.53 3.97
N ASP A 469 -9.48 -3.15 5.00
CA ASP A 469 -9.93 -2.94 6.38
C ASP A 469 -9.82 -1.47 6.79
N THR A 470 -10.84 -1.00 7.50
CA THR A 470 -10.94 0.40 7.96
C THR A 470 -10.64 1.44 6.88
N PHE A 471 -11.07 1.15 5.64
CA PHE A 471 -10.84 2.03 4.48
C PHE A 471 -9.36 2.40 4.29
N TYR A 472 -8.44 1.41 4.38
CA TYR A 472 -7.05 1.66 3.99
C TYR A 472 -6.94 2.08 2.51
N SER A 473 -7.97 1.77 1.73
CA SER A 473 -8.19 2.29 0.38
C SER A 473 -8.15 3.82 0.29
N LEU A 474 -8.59 4.53 1.33
CA LEU A 474 -8.50 6.00 1.39
C LEU A 474 -7.05 6.46 1.57
N ASP A 475 -6.26 5.76 2.39
CA ASP A 475 -4.83 6.06 2.51
C ASP A 475 -4.11 5.80 1.18
N TYR A 476 -4.39 4.70 0.47
CA TYR A 476 -3.85 4.47 -0.87
C TYR A 476 -4.28 5.54 -1.88
N ALA A 477 -5.56 5.90 -1.93
CA ALA A 477 -6.03 6.95 -2.83
C ALA A 477 -5.32 8.29 -2.58
N ARG A 478 -5.11 8.63 -1.30
CA ARG A 478 -4.39 9.84 -0.88
C ARG A 478 -2.89 9.73 -1.15
N SER A 479 -2.30 8.55 -0.96
CA SER A 479 -0.87 8.31 -1.22
C SER A 479 -0.53 8.45 -2.71
N PHE A 480 -1.39 7.96 -3.60
CA PHE A 480 -1.20 8.13 -5.05
C PHE A 480 -1.28 9.61 -5.46
N ALA A 481 -2.22 10.37 -4.89
CA ALA A 481 -2.27 11.81 -5.09
C ALA A 481 -0.98 12.49 -4.59
N LEU A 482 -0.52 12.12 -3.39
CA LEU A 482 0.70 12.64 -2.78
C LEU A 482 1.95 12.32 -3.59
N ALA A 483 2.08 11.11 -4.13
CA ALA A 483 3.21 10.69 -4.94
C ALA A 483 3.37 11.54 -6.21
N HIS A 484 2.26 11.84 -6.88
CA HIS A 484 2.27 12.73 -8.03
C HIS A 484 2.59 14.17 -7.64
N LEU A 485 2.00 14.66 -6.56
CA LEU A 485 2.26 16.00 -6.02
C LEU A 485 3.73 16.16 -5.63
N MET A 486 4.30 15.18 -4.93
CA MET A 486 5.73 15.18 -4.57
C MET A 486 6.62 15.18 -5.83
N SER A 487 6.33 14.31 -6.80
CA SER A 487 7.12 14.23 -8.03
C SER A 487 7.11 15.55 -8.81
N GLU A 488 5.95 16.20 -8.96
CA GLU A 488 5.84 17.51 -9.64
C GLU A 488 6.45 18.64 -8.81
N GLY A 489 6.24 18.62 -7.50
CA GLY A 489 6.85 19.60 -6.59
C GLY A 489 8.38 19.51 -6.58
N MET A 490 8.95 18.30 -6.57
CA MET A 490 10.39 18.09 -6.70
C MET A 490 10.91 18.55 -8.06
N ARG A 491 10.20 18.21 -9.15
CA ARG A 491 10.53 18.68 -10.49
C ARG A 491 10.52 20.20 -10.60
N ALA A 492 9.50 20.85 -10.08
CA ALA A 492 9.39 22.30 -10.10
C ALA A 492 10.51 23.00 -9.32
N LYS A 493 10.91 22.41 -8.19
CA LYS A 493 11.88 23.02 -7.27
C LYS A 493 13.35 22.72 -7.64
N PHE A 494 13.64 21.51 -8.13
CA PHE A 494 15.01 21.03 -8.37
C PHE A 494 15.28 20.66 -9.85
N GLY A 495 14.34 20.89 -10.74
CA GLY A 495 14.45 20.55 -12.14
C GLY A 495 14.01 19.12 -12.49
N ALA A 496 13.99 18.80 -13.78
CA ALA A 496 13.52 17.52 -14.28
C ALA A 496 14.31 16.33 -13.70
N ASP A 497 15.60 16.51 -13.46
CA ASP A 497 16.51 15.51 -12.93
C ASP A 497 16.72 15.64 -11.41
N TRP A 498 15.63 15.87 -10.65
CA TRP A 498 15.69 15.95 -9.20
C TRP A 498 16.22 14.67 -8.52
N TYR A 499 16.22 13.54 -9.23
CA TYR A 499 16.81 12.27 -8.82
C TYR A 499 18.34 12.35 -8.58
N GLY A 500 18.99 13.37 -9.12
CA GLY A 500 20.41 13.66 -8.94
C GLY A 500 20.69 14.83 -8.00
N SER A 501 19.69 15.33 -7.26
CA SER A 501 19.83 16.51 -6.40
C SER A 501 19.92 16.13 -4.93
N PRO A 502 21.05 16.38 -4.25
CA PRO A 502 21.18 16.21 -2.79
C PRO A 502 20.19 17.09 -2.01
N GLU A 503 19.80 18.24 -2.54
CA GLU A 503 18.81 19.14 -1.94
C GLU A 503 17.41 18.51 -1.97
N ALA A 504 17.07 17.78 -3.03
CA ALA A 504 15.83 17.01 -3.08
C ALA A 504 15.81 15.92 -1.99
N GLY A 505 16.92 15.21 -1.82
CA GLY A 505 17.04 14.22 -0.75
C GLY A 505 16.98 14.84 0.65
N LYS A 506 17.56 16.03 0.85
CA LYS A 506 17.43 16.78 2.09
C LYS A 506 15.97 17.14 2.38
N LEU A 507 15.21 17.57 1.36
CA LEU A 507 13.79 17.86 1.52
C LEU A 507 12.99 16.61 1.87
N ILE A 508 13.25 15.46 1.23
CA ILE A 508 12.63 14.18 1.59
C ILE A 508 12.87 13.86 3.06
N ARG A 509 14.13 13.92 3.53
CA ARG A 509 14.46 13.68 4.95
C ARG A 509 13.73 14.64 5.89
N THR A 510 13.56 15.91 5.49
CA THR A 510 12.81 16.89 6.27
C THR A 510 11.34 16.52 6.37
N ILE A 511 10.71 16.07 5.26
CA ILE A 511 9.30 15.66 5.23
C ILE A 511 9.05 14.49 6.17
N VAL A 512 9.95 13.51 6.20
CA VAL A 512 9.74 12.26 6.97
C VAL A 512 10.25 12.32 8.42
N ALA A 513 10.97 13.39 8.79
CA ALA A 513 11.62 13.52 10.12
C ALA A 513 10.63 13.40 11.29
N GLU A 514 9.44 13.96 11.14
CA GLU A 514 8.38 13.93 12.16
C GLU A 514 7.48 12.65 12.08
N GLY A 515 7.84 11.68 11.21
CA GLY A 515 7.06 10.47 11.02
C GLY A 515 5.63 10.76 10.55
N ASN A 516 4.68 9.97 10.99
CA ASN A 516 3.26 10.11 10.63
C ASN A 516 2.58 11.38 11.20
N LYS A 517 3.29 12.20 11.99
CA LYS A 517 2.79 13.54 12.36
C LYS A 517 2.62 14.43 11.14
N THR A 518 3.49 14.30 10.13
CA THR A 518 3.36 15.01 8.86
C THR A 518 2.24 14.37 8.04
N GLU A 519 1.22 15.15 7.71
CA GLU A 519 0.10 14.69 6.89
C GLU A 519 0.31 15.08 5.41
N ALA A 520 -0.42 14.45 4.49
CA ALA A 520 -0.29 14.72 3.07
C ALA A 520 -0.57 16.19 2.71
N GLU A 521 -1.50 16.82 3.43
CA GLU A 521 -1.82 18.24 3.31
C GLU A 521 -0.67 19.16 3.73
N ASP A 522 0.14 18.75 4.71
CA ASP A 522 1.32 19.50 5.13
C ASP A 522 2.40 19.47 4.05
N VAL A 523 2.58 18.32 3.40
CA VAL A 523 3.48 18.20 2.24
C VAL A 523 2.98 19.08 1.07
N ALA A 524 1.69 19.11 0.80
CA ALA A 524 1.11 19.97 -0.24
C ALA A 524 1.39 21.46 0.04
N LYS A 525 1.27 21.89 1.29
CA LYS A 525 1.62 23.26 1.73
C LYS A 525 3.09 23.60 1.49
N LEU A 526 4.04 22.65 1.69
CA LEU A 526 5.46 22.85 1.41
C LEU A 526 5.73 23.16 -0.07
N PHE A 527 4.90 22.63 -0.96
CA PHE A 527 4.98 22.91 -2.40
C PHE A 527 4.05 24.04 -2.86
N GLY A 528 3.27 24.66 -1.95
CA GLY A 528 2.39 25.77 -2.26
C GLY A 528 1.18 25.42 -3.13
N VAL A 529 0.72 24.16 -3.08
CA VAL A 529 -0.40 23.66 -3.88
C VAL A 529 -1.48 23.03 -2.99
N PRO A 530 -2.75 23.00 -3.42
CA PRO A 530 -3.78 22.25 -2.72
C PRO A 530 -3.52 20.73 -2.83
N PHE A 531 -3.98 19.98 -1.82
CA PHE A 531 -3.92 18.54 -1.81
C PHE A 531 -5.15 17.95 -2.51
N ASP A 532 -5.00 17.62 -3.80
CA ASP A 532 -6.02 17.00 -4.65
C ASP A 532 -5.39 16.17 -5.79
N LEU A 533 -6.19 15.73 -6.76
CA LEU A 533 -5.73 14.92 -7.91
C LEU A 533 -5.28 15.75 -9.13
N ARG A 534 -5.30 17.08 -9.09
CA ARG A 534 -4.84 17.91 -10.23
C ARG A 534 -3.35 17.76 -10.53
N PRO A 535 -2.44 17.65 -9.55
CA PRO A 535 -1.03 17.35 -9.85
C PRO A 535 -0.85 16.01 -10.56
N ALA A 536 -1.65 14.99 -10.20
CA ALA A 536 -1.61 13.69 -10.86
C ALA A 536 -2.05 13.80 -12.33
N GLU A 537 -3.16 14.48 -12.58
CA GLU A 537 -3.63 14.71 -13.95
C GLU A 537 -2.60 15.46 -14.81
N ALA A 538 -2.03 16.54 -14.28
CA ALA A 538 -1.03 17.35 -14.97
C ALA A 538 0.24 16.53 -15.30
N ARG A 539 0.77 15.79 -14.32
CA ARG A 539 1.95 14.95 -14.50
C ARG A 539 1.73 13.88 -15.55
N LEU A 540 0.62 13.15 -15.47
CA LEU A 540 0.34 12.04 -16.39
C LEU A 540 0.15 12.55 -17.82
N ARG A 541 -0.55 13.68 -18.02
CA ARG A 541 -0.67 14.32 -19.36
C ARG A 541 0.69 14.76 -19.90
N ARG A 542 1.55 15.36 -19.08
CA ARG A 542 2.89 15.75 -19.49
C ARG A 542 3.72 14.54 -19.92
N LEU A 543 3.75 13.47 -19.11
CA LEU A 543 4.51 12.25 -19.42
C LEU A 543 4.01 11.54 -20.69
N VAL A 544 2.70 11.61 -20.99
CA VAL A 544 2.15 11.08 -22.26
C VAL A 544 2.62 11.90 -23.46
N ALA A 545 2.84 13.20 -23.28
CA ALA A 545 3.29 14.10 -24.36
C ALA A 545 4.82 14.07 -24.60
N GLU A 546 5.62 13.60 -23.63
CA GLU A 546 7.07 13.39 -23.75
C GLU A 546 7.41 12.07 -24.48
#